data_f17980074acfcba721965d5ba00d6333
#
_entry.id   f17980074acfcba721965d5ba00d6333
#
_cell.length_a   1.000
_cell.length_b   1.000
_cell.length_c   1.000
_cell.angle_alpha   90.00
_cell.angle_beta   90.00
_cell.angle_gamma   90.00
#
_symmetry.space_group_name_H-M   'P 1'
#
loop_
_entity.id
_entity.type
_entity.pdbx_description
1 polymer ?
#
loop_
_entity_poly.entity_id
_entity_poly.type
_entity_poly.pdbx_seq_one_letter_code
_entity_poly.pdbx_strand_id
1 'polypeptide(L)'
;SCLGLLSLAESFLLIRFGTPFSFSVIQLLWETDGRESLEFLKTYCTTPAFLLPAAACVLLTAGYLLAEHRKIRFELHSRKVRISLLFLLAGSGAFYVSRLHFQYALTRTGDFPGEMMRQTATLTPFERLHTSLFWFRHEFSAENAEQLLRTLESVEIESCSFRSPCIVIIIGESFSKHHSSLYGYPLPTNPRLEERLRRGELFVFRDVVSPANLTTSVLSNLFSPASLGSGQSWKDSPLFPALFKKAGYTTCHLDNQAAGNDYDYHDLGLKALFNARSTPLLFTVHNENRHPYDLELLDDYDRLTSRDDTPELVVFHLMGQHVSYSDRYPKEEAYFTPGDIRREDLTQQERQVVADYDN
;
A
#
# COMPACT_ATOMS: atom_id res chain seq x y z
N SER A 1 -17.69 -6.46 22.66
CA SER A 1 -17.87 -7.57 21.69
C SER A 1 -17.04 -7.33 20.45
N CYS A 2 -16.62 -8.39 19.77
CA CYS A 2 -15.83 -8.27 18.52
C CYS A 2 -16.53 -7.40 17.47
N LEU A 3 -17.86 -7.48 17.36
CA LEU A 3 -18.64 -6.65 16.44
C LEU A 3 -18.53 -5.15 16.76
N GLY A 4 -18.46 -4.79 18.05
CA GLY A 4 -18.27 -3.40 18.45
C GLY A 4 -16.89 -2.86 18.03
N LEU A 5 -15.84 -3.66 18.15
CA LEU A 5 -14.49 -3.29 17.71
C LEU A 5 -14.40 -3.15 16.18
N LEU A 6 -15.06 -4.04 15.44
CA LEU A 6 -15.14 -3.92 13.99
C LEU A 6 -15.88 -2.65 13.54
N SER A 7 -17.01 -2.36 14.18
CA SER A 7 -17.77 -1.14 13.89
C SER A 7 -16.96 0.13 14.25
N LEU A 8 -16.19 0.09 15.34
CA LEU A 8 -15.29 1.17 15.73
C LEU A 8 -14.21 1.41 14.65
N ALA A 9 -13.53 0.34 14.25
CA ALA A 9 -12.48 0.42 13.24
C ALA A 9 -13.02 0.95 11.90
N GLU A 10 -14.16 0.44 11.44
CA GLU A 10 -14.76 0.92 10.21
C GLU A 10 -15.28 2.36 10.31
N SER A 11 -15.83 2.77 11.46
CA SER A 11 -16.22 4.17 11.68
C SER A 11 -15.02 5.10 11.58
N PHE A 12 -13.88 4.72 12.14
CA PHE A 12 -12.64 5.48 12.01
C PHE A 12 -12.20 5.58 10.54
N LEU A 13 -12.19 4.46 9.80
CA LEU A 13 -11.83 4.44 8.37
C LEU A 13 -12.74 5.36 7.55
N LEU A 14 -14.05 5.31 7.78
CA LEU A 14 -15.04 6.14 7.08
C LEU A 14 -14.88 7.63 7.42
N ILE A 15 -14.70 7.97 8.70
CA ILE A 15 -14.58 9.37 9.15
C ILE A 15 -13.27 9.98 8.65
N ARG A 16 -12.17 9.24 8.70
CA ARG A 16 -10.84 9.79 8.41
C ARG A 16 -10.45 9.67 6.94
N PHE A 17 -10.79 8.57 6.30
CA PHE A 17 -10.34 8.23 4.95
C PHE A 17 -11.48 8.10 3.94
N GLY A 18 -12.74 8.20 4.37
CA GLY A 18 -13.90 8.05 3.48
C GLY A 18 -14.08 6.65 2.89
N THR A 19 -13.38 5.64 3.42
CA THR A 19 -13.39 4.27 2.90
C THR A 19 -13.81 3.26 3.96
N PRO A 20 -14.68 2.29 3.64
CA PRO A 20 -14.99 1.18 4.52
C PRO A 20 -13.88 0.11 4.47
N PHE A 21 -14.04 -0.99 5.20
CA PHE A 21 -13.22 -2.18 4.98
C PHE A 21 -13.26 -2.59 3.51
N SER A 22 -12.10 -2.77 2.91
CA SER A 22 -11.92 -3.14 1.51
C SER A 22 -10.68 -4.00 1.35
N PHE A 23 -10.51 -4.61 0.18
CA PHE A 23 -9.28 -5.33 -0.17
C PHE A 23 -8.04 -4.44 0.06
N SER A 24 -8.07 -3.20 -0.42
CA SER A 24 -6.95 -2.26 -0.28
C SER A 24 -6.64 -1.92 1.18
N VAL A 25 -7.66 -1.82 2.05
CA VAL A 25 -7.44 -1.61 3.50
C VAL A 25 -6.77 -2.83 4.14
N ILE A 26 -7.20 -4.04 3.78
CA ILE A 26 -6.57 -5.27 4.29
C ILE A 26 -5.14 -5.39 3.78
N GLN A 27 -4.91 -5.11 2.52
CA GLN A 27 -3.57 -5.09 1.93
C GLN A 27 -2.66 -4.09 2.65
N LEU A 28 -3.13 -2.85 2.85
CA LEU A 28 -2.39 -1.82 3.59
C LEU A 28 -2.03 -2.28 5.01
N LEU A 29 -3.00 -2.81 5.76
CA LEU A 29 -2.75 -3.32 7.11
C LEU A 29 -1.72 -4.45 7.15
N TRP A 30 -1.65 -5.24 6.10
CA TRP A 30 -0.71 -6.35 6.01
C TRP A 30 0.69 -5.93 5.57
N GLU A 31 0.76 -4.94 4.69
CA GLU A 31 2.02 -4.36 4.19
C GLU A 31 2.69 -3.44 5.20
N THR A 32 1.91 -2.87 6.14
CA THR A 32 2.39 -1.94 7.17
C THR A 32 3.35 -2.64 8.13
N ASP A 33 4.55 -2.13 8.25
CA ASP A 33 5.57 -2.60 9.19
C ASP A 33 5.48 -1.96 10.57
N GLY A 34 6.41 -2.31 11.48
CA GLY A 34 6.42 -1.78 12.85
C GLY A 34 6.73 -0.27 12.92
N ARG A 35 7.54 0.26 12.00
CA ARG A 35 7.85 1.71 11.90
C ARG A 35 6.62 2.47 11.44
N GLU A 36 6.03 2.05 10.34
CA GLU A 36 4.82 2.65 9.79
C GLU A 36 3.63 2.57 10.74
N SER A 37 3.48 1.41 11.42
CA SER A 37 2.46 1.23 12.46
C SER A 37 2.60 2.28 13.58
N LEU A 38 3.83 2.52 14.04
CA LEU A 38 4.09 3.51 15.08
C LEU A 38 3.83 4.94 14.60
N GLU A 39 4.25 5.26 13.38
CA GLU A 39 4.00 6.55 12.73
C GLU A 39 2.49 6.79 12.59
N PHE A 40 1.75 5.77 12.13
CA PHE A 40 0.28 5.81 12.04
C PHE A 40 -0.38 6.07 13.38
N LEU A 41 0.01 5.34 14.42
CA LEU A 41 -0.55 5.52 15.77
C LEU A 41 -0.30 6.93 16.30
N LYS A 42 0.91 7.46 16.15
CA LYS A 42 1.24 8.83 16.57
C LYS A 42 0.42 9.88 15.82
N THR A 43 0.21 9.68 14.53
CA THR A 43 -0.48 10.65 13.66
C THR A 43 -1.99 10.64 13.87
N TYR A 44 -2.60 9.47 14.04
CA TYR A 44 -4.06 9.33 13.96
C TYR A 44 -4.76 9.03 15.29
N CYS A 45 -4.12 8.35 16.25
CA CYS A 45 -4.80 7.96 17.50
C CYS A 45 -5.17 9.11 18.41
N THR A 46 -4.59 10.29 18.22
CA THR A 46 -4.92 11.53 18.95
C THR A 46 -6.02 12.35 18.28
N THR A 47 -6.45 11.98 17.09
CA THR A 47 -7.43 12.74 16.32
C THR A 47 -8.87 12.50 16.81
N PRO A 48 -9.78 13.49 16.64
CA PRO A 48 -11.20 13.30 16.96
C PRO A 48 -11.84 12.13 16.20
N ALA A 49 -11.40 11.86 14.98
CA ALA A 49 -11.88 10.75 14.16
C ALA A 49 -11.64 9.37 14.82
N PHE A 50 -10.58 9.24 15.61
CA PHE A 50 -10.30 8.04 16.39
C PHE A 50 -10.95 8.13 17.80
N LEU A 51 -10.78 9.25 18.50
CA LEU A 51 -11.17 9.39 19.90
C LEU A 51 -12.70 9.34 20.08
N LEU A 52 -13.49 9.90 19.16
CA LEU A 52 -14.95 9.90 19.29
C LEU A 52 -15.55 8.48 19.20
N PRO A 53 -15.24 7.65 18.17
CA PRO A 53 -15.69 6.26 18.14
C PRO A 53 -15.17 5.44 19.32
N ALA A 54 -13.92 5.66 19.76
CA ALA A 54 -13.33 4.98 20.90
C ALA A 54 -14.07 5.30 22.19
N ALA A 55 -14.36 6.57 22.45
CA ALA A 55 -15.14 7.00 23.61
C ALA A 55 -16.56 6.41 23.60
N ALA A 56 -17.23 6.41 22.43
CA ALA A 56 -18.54 5.76 22.28
C ALA A 56 -18.49 4.27 22.63
N CYS A 57 -17.45 3.56 22.17
CA CYS A 57 -17.26 2.14 22.46
C CYS A 57 -17.05 1.88 23.97
N VAL A 58 -16.25 2.72 24.63
CA VAL A 58 -16.00 2.66 26.08
C VAL A 58 -17.31 2.90 26.86
N LEU A 59 -18.07 3.93 26.48
CA LEU A 59 -19.35 4.27 27.13
C LEU A 59 -20.38 3.14 26.97
N LEU A 60 -20.52 2.57 25.79
CA LEU A 60 -21.42 1.45 25.55
C LEU A 60 -21.01 0.21 26.34
N THR A 61 -19.72 -0.08 26.40
CA THR A 61 -19.20 -1.21 27.20
C THR A 61 -19.42 -0.99 28.70
N ALA A 62 -19.12 0.20 29.18
CA ALA A 62 -19.38 0.56 30.59
C ALA A 62 -20.88 0.49 30.94
N GLY A 63 -21.73 0.99 30.04
CA GLY A 63 -23.19 0.88 30.19
C GLY A 63 -23.67 -0.57 30.25
N TYR A 64 -23.13 -1.43 29.38
CA TYR A 64 -23.41 -2.86 29.39
C TYR A 64 -22.97 -3.52 30.72
N LEU A 65 -21.75 -3.28 31.18
CA LEU A 65 -21.21 -3.84 32.42
C LEU A 65 -21.98 -3.36 33.66
N LEU A 66 -22.40 -2.08 33.68
CA LEU A 66 -23.25 -1.53 34.74
C LEU A 66 -24.64 -2.18 34.76
N ALA A 67 -25.23 -2.40 33.57
CA ALA A 67 -26.52 -3.09 33.46
C ALA A 67 -26.42 -4.55 33.95
N GLU A 68 -25.34 -5.23 33.60
CA GLU A 68 -25.06 -6.59 34.08
C GLU A 68 -24.82 -6.64 35.58
N HIS A 69 -24.02 -5.71 36.12
CA HIS A 69 -23.76 -5.60 37.57
C HIS A 69 -25.04 -5.32 38.35
N ARG A 70 -25.92 -4.46 37.84
CA ARG A 70 -27.24 -4.18 38.43
C ARG A 70 -28.26 -5.29 38.17
N LYS A 71 -27.88 -6.39 37.55
CA LYS A 71 -28.76 -7.54 37.23
C LYS A 71 -30.02 -7.12 36.47
N ILE A 72 -29.94 -6.09 35.61
CA ILE A 72 -31.06 -5.67 34.79
C ILE A 72 -31.30 -6.81 33.77
N ARG A 73 -32.36 -7.56 33.98
CA ARG A 73 -32.75 -8.67 33.11
C ARG A 73 -34.01 -8.30 32.35
N PHE A 74 -33.93 -8.40 31.02
CA PHE A 74 -35.10 -8.34 30.15
C PHE A 74 -35.73 -9.74 30.12
N GLU A 75 -36.79 -9.96 30.89
CA GLU A 75 -37.50 -11.21 30.87
C GLU A 75 -38.57 -11.21 29.77
N LEU A 76 -38.33 -12.03 28.76
CA LEU A 76 -39.34 -12.29 27.72
C LEU A 76 -40.34 -13.32 28.24
N HIS A 77 -41.43 -12.84 28.86
CA HIS A 77 -42.46 -13.69 29.52
C HIS A 77 -43.23 -14.56 28.50
N SER A 78 -43.45 -14.12 27.30
CA SER A 78 -44.22 -14.85 26.30
C SER A 78 -43.41 -15.95 25.61
N ARG A 79 -43.81 -17.19 25.73
CA ARG A 79 -43.25 -18.35 25.02
C ARG A 79 -43.30 -18.15 23.50
N LYS A 80 -44.37 -17.54 22.99
CA LYS A 80 -44.52 -17.25 21.55
C LYS A 80 -43.46 -16.26 21.07
N VAL A 81 -43.21 -15.18 21.83
CA VAL A 81 -42.18 -14.18 21.52
C VAL A 81 -40.77 -14.80 21.51
N ARG A 82 -40.46 -15.67 22.50
CA ARG A 82 -39.17 -16.38 22.51
C ARG A 82 -38.95 -17.27 21.29
N ILE A 83 -40.00 -18.04 20.94
CA ILE A 83 -39.96 -18.94 19.74
C ILE A 83 -39.82 -18.10 18.45
N SER A 84 -40.60 -17.02 18.33
CA SER A 84 -40.48 -16.13 17.13
C SER A 84 -39.11 -15.50 17.03
N LEU A 85 -38.49 -15.06 18.13
CA LEU A 85 -37.12 -14.53 18.12
C LEU A 85 -36.08 -15.59 17.75
N LEU A 86 -36.25 -16.84 18.24
CA LEU A 86 -35.38 -17.94 17.86
C LEU A 86 -35.48 -18.26 16.35
N PHE A 87 -36.69 -18.28 15.79
CA PHE A 87 -36.89 -18.45 14.34
C PHE A 87 -36.32 -17.30 13.55
N LEU A 88 -36.47 -16.05 14.01
CA LEU A 88 -35.89 -14.88 13.37
C LEU A 88 -34.35 -14.96 13.37
N LEU A 89 -33.73 -15.31 14.50
CA LEU A 89 -32.28 -15.48 14.60
C LEU A 89 -31.78 -16.64 13.75
N ALA A 90 -32.46 -17.77 13.77
CA ALA A 90 -32.09 -18.92 12.93
C ALA A 90 -32.25 -18.61 11.42
N GLY A 91 -33.35 -17.95 11.05
CA GLY A 91 -33.62 -17.52 9.67
C GLY A 91 -32.60 -16.48 9.18
N SER A 92 -32.28 -15.50 10.00
CA SER A 92 -31.25 -14.49 9.66
C SER A 92 -29.87 -15.13 9.57
N GLY A 93 -29.54 -16.08 10.45
CA GLY A 93 -28.30 -16.84 10.38
C GLY A 93 -28.20 -17.69 9.10
N ALA A 94 -29.28 -18.42 8.77
CA ALA A 94 -29.34 -19.21 7.54
C ALA A 94 -29.25 -18.34 6.28
N PHE A 95 -29.96 -17.21 6.26
CA PHE A 95 -29.85 -16.21 5.18
C PHE A 95 -28.42 -15.67 5.03
N TYR A 96 -27.77 -15.35 6.15
CA TYR A 96 -26.42 -14.87 6.17
C TYR A 96 -25.42 -15.89 5.62
N VAL A 97 -25.51 -17.15 6.08
CA VAL A 97 -24.66 -18.25 5.58
C VAL A 97 -24.88 -18.50 4.09
N SER A 98 -26.15 -18.50 3.64
CA SER A 98 -26.50 -18.65 2.22
C SER A 98 -25.93 -17.52 1.36
N ARG A 99 -25.97 -16.28 1.86
CA ARG A 99 -25.40 -15.12 1.20
C ARG A 99 -23.89 -15.23 1.07
N LEU A 100 -23.19 -15.62 2.14
CA LEU A 100 -21.74 -15.85 2.11
C LEU A 100 -21.38 -16.96 1.11
N HIS A 101 -22.15 -18.03 1.07
CA HIS A 101 -21.93 -19.14 0.15
C HIS A 101 -22.13 -18.72 -1.31
N PHE A 102 -23.16 -17.91 -1.57
CA PHE A 102 -23.42 -17.33 -2.89
C PHE A 102 -22.30 -16.39 -3.33
N GLN A 103 -21.82 -15.52 -2.45
CA GLN A 103 -20.66 -14.66 -2.72
C GLN A 103 -19.41 -15.51 -3.03
N TYR A 104 -19.16 -16.55 -2.24
CA TYR A 104 -18.05 -17.48 -2.48
C TYR A 104 -18.18 -18.19 -3.84
N ALA A 105 -19.38 -18.57 -4.24
CA ALA A 105 -19.62 -19.20 -5.54
C ALA A 105 -19.39 -18.22 -6.72
N LEU A 106 -19.83 -16.96 -6.59
CA LEU A 106 -19.58 -15.91 -7.59
C LEU A 106 -18.09 -15.62 -7.77
N THR A 107 -17.29 -15.75 -6.70
CA THR A 107 -15.85 -15.50 -6.75
C THR A 107 -15.08 -16.54 -7.56
N ARG A 108 -15.64 -17.73 -7.75
CA ARG A 108 -15.05 -18.78 -8.58
C ARG A 108 -15.22 -18.55 -10.08
N THR A 109 -16.06 -17.62 -10.49
CA THR A 109 -16.40 -17.39 -11.91
C THR A 109 -15.55 -16.30 -12.61
N GLY A 110 -14.54 -15.73 -11.95
CA GLY A 110 -13.38 -15.11 -12.63
C GLY A 110 -13.40 -13.62 -12.93
N ASP A 111 -14.50 -12.87 -12.76
CA ASP A 111 -14.54 -11.42 -13.09
C ASP A 111 -14.50 -10.54 -11.83
N PHE A 112 -13.33 -10.47 -11.21
CA PHE A 112 -13.32 -10.11 -9.81
C PHE A 112 -13.16 -8.63 -9.41
N PRO A 113 -12.23 -7.82 -9.84
CA PRO A 113 -11.98 -6.57 -9.13
C PRO A 113 -13.06 -5.50 -9.28
N GLY A 114 -13.71 -5.41 -10.42
CA GLY A 114 -14.66 -4.34 -10.72
C GLY A 114 -16.06 -4.54 -10.10
N GLU A 115 -16.57 -5.75 -10.13
CA GLU A 115 -17.93 -6.06 -9.64
C GLU A 115 -18.00 -6.02 -8.12
N MET A 116 -16.95 -6.40 -7.43
CA MET A 116 -16.90 -6.41 -5.97
C MET A 116 -16.75 -5.02 -5.36
N MET A 117 -16.05 -4.10 -5.98
CA MET A 117 -16.03 -2.71 -5.51
C MET A 117 -17.43 -2.07 -5.54
N ARG A 118 -18.28 -2.47 -6.50
CA ARG A 118 -19.67 -2.00 -6.58
C ARG A 118 -20.60 -2.62 -5.55
N GLN A 119 -20.36 -3.86 -5.15
CA GLN A 119 -21.21 -4.59 -4.20
C GLN A 119 -20.87 -4.30 -2.73
N THR A 120 -19.67 -3.81 -2.41
CA THR A 120 -19.24 -3.56 -1.03
C THR A 120 -20.09 -2.54 -0.28
N ALA A 121 -20.73 -1.59 -0.98
CA ALA A 121 -21.57 -0.57 -0.38
C ALA A 121 -22.80 -1.13 0.37
N THR A 122 -23.30 -2.31 -0.01
CA THR A 122 -24.48 -2.95 0.58
C THR A 122 -24.14 -3.98 1.67
N LEU A 123 -22.85 -4.24 1.92
CA LEU A 123 -22.40 -5.23 2.88
C LEU A 123 -22.32 -4.64 4.30
N THR A 124 -22.50 -5.49 5.31
CA THR A 124 -22.19 -5.14 6.70
C THR A 124 -20.66 -5.04 6.92
N PRO A 125 -20.17 -4.35 7.97
CA PRO A 125 -18.74 -4.29 8.30
C PRO A 125 -18.06 -5.66 8.37
N PHE A 126 -18.74 -6.64 8.91
CA PHE A 126 -18.22 -8.01 9.01
C PHE A 126 -18.13 -8.68 7.64
N GLU A 127 -19.15 -8.55 6.80
CA GLU A 127 -19.15 -9.09 5.43
C GLU A 127 -18.04 -8.46 4.59
N ARG A 128 -17.85 -7.14 4.68
CA ARG A 128 -16.76 -6.44 4.00
C ARG A 128 -15.39 -6.95 4.42
N LEU A 129 -15.16 -7.03 5.73
CA LEU A 129 -13.91 -7.57 6.27
C LEU A 129 -13.66 -9.00 5.80
N HIS A 130 -14.66 -9.88 5.95
CA HIS A 130 -14.55 -11.30 5.57
C HIS A 130 -14.24 -11.45 4.08
N THR A 131 -14.98 -10.73 3.24
CA THR A 131 -14.81 -10.78 1.78
C THR A 131 -13.44 -10.22 1.38
N SER A 132 -13.02 -9.12 1.98
CA SER A 132 -11.70 -8.53 1.71
C SER A 132 -10.56 -9.46 2.12
N LEU A 133 -10.65 -10.11 3.27
CA LEU A 133 -9.67 -11.11 3.72
C LEU A 133 -9.63 -12.34 2.82
N PHE A 134 -10.79 -12.80 2.36
CA PHE A 134 -10.86 -13.95 1.44
C PHE A 134 -10.11 -13.65 0.15
N TRP A 135 -10.36 -12.49 -0.45
CA TRP A 135 -9.70 -12.09 -1.69
C TRP A 135 -8.22 -11.79 -1.50
N PHE A 136 -7.86 -11.17 -0.40
CA PHE A 136 -6.46 -10.95 -0.07
C PHE A 136 -5.69 -12.28 -0.02
N ARG A 137 -6.24 -13.29 0.65
CA ARG A 137 -5.65 -14.63 0.69
C ARG A 137 -5.60 -15.33 -0.66
N HIS A 138 -6.58 -15.08 -1.51
CA HIS A 138 -6.59 -15.64 -2.87
C HIS A 138 -5.52 -14.98 -3.73
N GLU A 139 -5.44 -13.65 -3.73
CA GLU A 139 -4.48 -12.89 -4.53
C GLU A 139 -3.04 -13.25 -4.17
N PHE A 140 -2.75 -13.33 -2.88
CA PHE A 140 -1.44 -13.67 -2.36
C PHE A 140 -1.31 -15.15 -1.95
N SER A 141 -1.94 -16.03 -2.70
CA SER A 141 -1.84 -17.47 -2.44
C SER A 141 -0.47 -18.04 -2.87
N ALA A 142 -0.08 -19.15 -2.25
CA ALA A 142 1.13 -19.87 -2.66
C ALA A 142 1.11 -20.29 -4.14
N GLU A 143 -0.08 -20.57 -4.70
CA GLU A 143 -0.25 -20.92 -6.11
C GLU A 143 0.12 -19.74 -7.03
N ASN A 144 -0.32 -18.54 -6.70
CA ASN A 144 0.04 -17.32 -7.42
C ASN A 144 1.54 -16.99 -7.31
N ALA A 145 2.15 -17.21 -6.15
CA ALA A 145 3.59 -17.04 -5.98
C ALA A 145 4.39 -18.05 -6.83
N GLU A 146 3.98 -19.31 -6.86
CA GLU A 146 4.58 -20.33 -7.72
C GLU A 146 4.38 -20.02 -9.21
N GLN A 147 3.27 -19.41 -9.60
CA GLN A 147 3.04 -18.97 -10.98
C GLN A 147 4.05 -17.90 -11.40
N LEU A 148 4.24 -16.87 -10.57
CA LEU A 148 5.26 -15.85 -10.83
C LEU A 148 6.66 -16.46 -10.98
N LEU A 149 7.04 -17.36 -10.06
CA LEU A 149 8.37 -17.99 -10.12
C LEU A 149 8.56 -18.79 -11.41
N ARG A 150 7.58 -19.59 -11.81
CA ARG A 150 7.63 -20.31 -13.09
C ARG A 150 7.78 -19.37 -14.28
N THR A 151 7.05 -18.24 -14.25
CA THR A 151 7.15 -17.22 -15.30
C THR A 151 8.56 -16.63 -15.36
N LEU A 152 9.14 -16.24 -14.21
CA LEU A 152 10.49 -15.66 -14.15
C LEU A 152 11.59 -16.66 -14.57
N GLU A 153 11.47 -17.93 -14.16
CA GLU A 153 12.42 -18.99 -14.53
C GLU A 153 12.38 -19.29 -16.04
N SER A 154 11.20 -19.22 -16.65
CA SER A 154 10.99 -19.50 -18.07
C SER A 154 11.41 -18.36 -19.02
N VAL A 155 11.85 -17.21 -18.49
CA VAL A 155 12.29 -16.07 -19.31
C VAL A 155 13.47 -16.44 -20.19
N GLU A 156 13.33 -16.26 -21.50
CA GLU A 156 14.38 -16.40 -22.50
C GLU A 156 14.48 -15.13 -23.32
N ILE A 157 15.70 -14.75 -23.72
CA ILE A 157 15.98 -13.61 -24.57
C ILE A 157 16.49 -14.12 -25.92
N GLU A 158 15.72 -13.92 -26.98
CA GLU A 158 16.10 -14.31 -28.33
C GLU A 158 17.19 -13.39 -28.90
N SER A 159 17.07 -12.09 -28.64
CA SER A 159 18.04 -11.10 -29.10
C SER A 159 17.98 -9.82 -28.25
N CYS A 160 19.11 -9.11 -28.18
CA CYS A 160 19.20 -7.79 -27.57
C CYS A 160 19.95 -6.87 -28.54
N SER A 161 19.21 -6.07 -29.31
CA SER A 161 19.75 -5.20 -30.34
C SER A 161 20.25 -3.86 -29.83
N PHE A 162 19.84 -3.45 -28.64
CA PHE A 162 20.23 -2.18 -28.01
C PHE A 162 20.77 -2.44 -26.60
N ARG A 163 21.90 -1.83 -26.27
CA ARG A 163 22.48 -1.84 -24.94
C ARG A 163 22.87 -0.43 -24.53
N SER A 164 22.37 -0.03 -23.33
CA SER A 164 22.90 1.15 -22.64
C SER A 164 23.91 0.67 -21.60
N PRO A 165 25.03 1.39 -21.39
CA PRO A 165 25.99 1.01 -20.34
C PRO A 165 25.41 1.08 -18.94
N CYS A 166 24.50 2.03 -18.71
CA CYS A 166 23.82 2.16 -17.43
C CYS A 166 22.40 2.70 -17.65
N ILE A 167 21.45 2.07 -16.98
CA ILE A 167 20.05 2.50 -16.90
C ILE A 167 19.70 2.66 -15.41
N VAL A 168 19.30 3.86 -15.01
CA VAL A 168 18.89 4.14 -13.64
C VAL A 168 17.41 4.45 -13.62
N ILE A 169 16.66 3.73 -12.78
CA ILE A 169 15.25 3.94 -12.50
C ILE A 169 15.14 4.40 -11.05
N ILE A 170 14.50 5.55 -10.82
CA ILE A 170 14.25 6.08 -9.50
C ILE A 170 12.73 6.06 -9.29
N ILE A 171 12.27 5.25 -8.35
CA ILE A 171 10.87 5.12 -7.98
C ILE A 171 10.67 5.91 -6.70
N GLY A 172 9.96 7.05 -6.80
CA GLY A 172 9.53 7.84 -5.65
C GLY A 172 8.32 7.22 -4.98
N GLU A 173 8.07 7.62 -3.73
CA GLU A 173 6.92 7.19 -2.95
C GLU A 173 6.08 8.41 -2.55
N SER A 174 4.75 8.28 -2.59
CA SER A 174 3.77 9.29 -2.18
C SER A 174 3.96 10.67 -2.85
N PHE A 175 4.61 10.70 -4.02
CA PHE A 175 4.86 11.92 -4.77
C PHE A 175 3.59 12.51 -5.37
N SER A 176 3.34 13.78 -5.12
CA SER A 176 2.25 14.54 -5.71
C SER A 176 2.75 15.57 -6.72
N LYS A 177 2.33 15.47 -7.98
CA LYS A 177 2.65 16.49 -8.99
C LYS A 177 2.17 17.89 -8.62
N HIS A 178 1.16 18.00 -7.75
CA HIS A 178 0.62 19.28 -7.27
C HIS A 178 1.53 19.99 -6.27
N HIS A 179 2.55 19.31 -5.78
CA HIS A 179 3.60 19.83 -4.92
C HIS A 179 4.96 19.91 -5.63
N SER A 180 4.98 19.77 -6.95
CA SER A 180 6.21 19.85 -7.76
C SER A 180 6.21 21.08 -8.66
N SER A 181 7.26 21.89 -8.56
CA SER A 181 7.46 23.07 -9.40
C SER A 181 7.59 22.74 -10.89
N LEU A 182 8.04 21.54 -11.25
CA LEU A 182 8.02 21.04 -12.63
C LEU A 182 6.63 21.00 -13.27
N TYR A 183 5.59 20.90 -12.44
CA TYR A 183 4.18 20.85 -12.86
C TYR A 183 3.41 22.13 -12.54
N GLY A 184 4.12 23.20 -12.12
CA GLY A 184 3.52 24.52 -11.89
C GLY A 184 3.16 24.81 -10.44
N TYR A 185 3.65 24.03 -9.48
CA TYR A 185 3.55 24.40 -8.07
C TYR A 185 4.35 25.68 -7.79
N PRO A 186 3.82 26.62 -6.98
CA PRO A 186 4.42 27.95 -6.86
C PRO A 186 5.73 27.98 -6.06
N LEU A 187 6.00 26.97 -5.21
CA LEU A 187 7.27 26.88 -4.48
C LEU A 187 8.31 26.10 -5.28
N PRO A 188 9.59 26.48 -5.21
CA PRO A 188 10.67 25.85 -5.98
C PRO A 188 11.10 24.50 -5.35
N THR A 189 10.22 23.51 -5.39
CA THR A 189 10.45 22.18 -4.80
C THR A 189 11.42 21.30 -5.60
N ASN A 190 11.63 21.60 -6.89
CA ASN A 190 12.51 20.82 -7.76
C ASN A 190 13.53 21.69 -8.54
N PRO A 191 14.30 22.58 -7.90
CA PRO A 191 15.12 23.58 -8.61
C PRO A 191 16.21 22.96 -9.49
N ARG A 192 16.81 21.84 -9.06
CA ARG A 192 17.83 21.13 -9.85
C ARG A 192 17.26 20.44 -11.07
N LEU A 193 16.04 19.89 -10.99
CA LEU A 193 15.35 19.29 -12.13
C LEU A 193 14.87 20.35 -13.13
N GLU A 194 14.41 21.51 -12.64
CA GLU A 194 14.08 22.66 -13.50
C GLU A 194 15.31 23.15 -14.28
N GLU A 195 16.48 23.19 -13.66
CA GLU A 195 17.71 23.55 -14.32
C GLU A 195 18.04 22.55 -15.44
N ARG A 196 17.92 21.24 -15.19
CA ARG A 196 18.12 20.20 -16.21
C ARG A 196 17.09 20.32 -17.33
N LEU A 197 15.84 20.63 -17.01
CA LEU A 197 14.78 20.86 -18.00
C LEU A 197 15.14 22.06 -18.92
N ARG A 198 15.61 23.17 -18.34
CA ARG A 198 16.05 24.36 -19.12
C ARG A 198 17.26 24.08 -20.01
N ARG A 199 18.13 23.14 -19.65
CA ARG A 199 19.28 22.69 -20.45
C ARG A 199 18.90 21.65 -21.51
N GLY A 200 17.65 21.19 -21.56
CA GLY A 200 17.23 20.10 -22.45
C GLY A 200 17.73 18.72 -22.07
N GLU A 201 18.19 18.54 -20.83
CA GLU A 201 18.70 17.28 -20.26
C GLU A 201 17.58 16.45 -19.59
N LEU A 202 16.39 17.01 -19.46
CA LEU A 202 15.24 16.38 -18.82
C LEU A 202 14.00 16.47 -19.70
N PHE A 203 13.27 15.38 -19.81
CA PHE A 203 11.95 15.33 -20.42
C PHE A 203 10.88 15.09 -19.34
N VAL A 204 9.86 15.94 -19.31
CA VAL A 204 8.79 15.87 -18.31
C VAL A 204 7.50 15.37 -18.96
N PHE A 205 7.02 14.21 -18.52
CA PHE A 205 5.72 13.69 -18.89
C PHE A 205 4.64 14.38 -18.04
N ARG A 206 3.66 15.02 -18.68
CA ARG A 206 2.64 15.82 -17.99
C ARG A 206 1.34 15.07 -17.71
N ASP A 207 1.09 14.02 -18.47
CA ASP A 207 -0.16 13.23 -18.41
C ASP A 207 0.18 11.77 -18.01
N VAL A 208 0.66 11.62 -16.80
CA VAL A 208 0.95 10.31 -16.20
C VAL A 208 0.13 10.16 -14.94
N VAL A 209 -0.54 9.02 -14.82
CA VAL A 209 -1.38 8.66 -13.67
C VAL A 209 -0.88 7.33 -13.10
N SER A 210 -0.73 7.27 -11.78
CA SER A 210 -0.43 6.02 -11.09
C SER A 210 -1.55 4.99 -11.29
N PRO A 211 -1.23 3.72 -11.56
CA PRO A 211 -2.23 2.67 -11.75
C PRO A 211 -3.02 2.36 -10.49
N ALA A 212 -2.45 2.65 -9.32
CA ALA A 212 -3.05 2.39 -8.01
C ALA A 212 -2.51 3.39 -6.97
N ASN A 213 -3.02 3.29 -5.75
CA ASN A 213 -2.60 4.09 -4.59
C ASN A 213 -1.90 3.24 -3.51
N LEU A 214 -1.48 2.02 -3.85
CA LEU A 214 -0.72 1.13 -2.96
C LEU A 214 0.56 0.70 -3.66
N THR A 215 1.67 0.72 -2.96
CA THR A 215 3.02 0.50 -3.49
C THR A 215 3.13 -0.84 -4.22
N THR A 216 2.68 -1.94 -3.63
CA THR A 216 2.72 -3.27 -4.27
C THR A 216 1.94 -3.31 -5.58
N SER A 217 0.74 -2.72 -5.61
CA SER A 217 -0.09 -2.67 -6.80
C SER A 217 0.51 -1.79 -7.90
N VAL A 218 1.23 -0.72 -7.53
CA VAL A 218 1.96 0.13 -8.46
C VAL A 218 3.16 -0.63 -9.02
N LEU A 219 3.99 -1.21 -8.16
CA LEU A 219 5.22 -1.90 -8.58
C LEU A 219 4.92 -3.14 -9.43
N SER A 220 3.89 -3.92 -9.11
CA SER A 220 3.49 -5.06 -9.93
C SER A 220 3.11 -4.66 -11.36
N ASN A 221 2.45 -3.51 -11.54
CA ASN A 221 2.14 -2.95 -12.85
C ASN A 221 3.37 -2.31 -13.52
N LEU A 222 4.22 -1.61 -12.76
CA LEU A 222 5.39 -0.93 -13.28
C LEU A 222 6.45 -1.91 -13.77
N PHE A 223 6.67 -3.00 -13.04
CA PHE A 223 7.66 -4.01 -13.41
C PHE A 223 7.16 -4.98 -14.49
N SER A 224 5.86 -5.07 -14.73
CA SER A 224 5.25 -5.98 -15.69
C SER A 224 4.94 -5.27 -17.02
N PRO A 225 5.09 -5.92 -18.17
CA PRO A 225 4.58 -5.42 -19.45
C PRO A 225 3.05 -5.54 -19.56
N ALA A 226 2.36 -6.19 -18.62
CA ALA A 226 0.91 -6.29 -18.61
C ALA A 226 0.29 -4.89 -18.42
N SER A 227 -0.50 -4.44 -19.38
CA SER A 227 -1.18 -3.15 -19.30
C SER A 227 -2.50 -3.24 -18.53
N LEU A 228 -2.83 -2.17 -17.80
CA LEU A 228 -4.14 -2.05 -17.16
C LEU A 228 -5.27 -2.21 -18.18
N GLY A 229 -6.24 -3.06 -17.84
CA GLY A 229 -7.40 -3.34 -18.71
C GLY A 229 -7.15 -4.36 -19.81
N SER A 230 -5.93 -4.90 -19.97
CA SER A 230 -5.65 -5.98 -20.93
C SER A 230 -6.22 -7.33 -20.53
N GLY A 231 -6.62 -7.50 -19.27
CA GLY A 231 -7.00 -8.80 -18.69
C GLY A 231 -5.82 -9.74 -18.40
N GLN A 232 -4.59 -9.31 -18.69
CA GLN A 232 -3.37 -10.06 -18.34
C GLN A 232 -2.98 -9.80 -16.88
N SER A 233 -2.65 -10.86 -16.16
CA SER A 233 -2.08 -10.74 -14.83
C SER A 233 -0.57 -10.41 -14.92
N TRP A 234 -0.11 -9.54 -14.03
CA TRP A 234 1.33 -9.27 -13.90
C TRP A 234 2.15 -10.52 -13.55
N LYS A 235 1.52 -11.53 -12.92
CA LYS A 235 2.14 -12.81 -12.55
C LYS A 235 2.40 -13.73 -13.75
N ASP A 236 1.66 -13.52 -14.83
CA ASP A 236 1.77 -14.29 -16.08
C ASP A 236 2.74 -13.64 -17.07
N SER A 237 3.33 -12.53 -16.68
CA SER A 237 4.23 -11.75 -17.54
C SER A 237 5.64 -11.68 -16.95
N PRO A 238 6.70 -11.71 -17.77
CA PRO A 238 8.05 -11.52 -17.27
C PRO A 238 8.19 -10.11 -16.71
N LEU A 239 8.76 -9.97 -15.51
CA LEU A 239 9.10 -8.68 -14.95
C LEU A 239 10.37 -8.15 -15.60
N PHE A 240 10.41 -6.84 -15.95
CA PHE A 240 11.50 -6.28 -16.74
C PHE A 240 12.91 -6.49 -16.14
N PRO A 241 13.13 -6.49 -14.79
CA PRO A 241 14.46 -6.77 -14.26
C PRO A 241 14.98 -8.16 -14.63
N ALA A 242 14.09 -9.18 -14.68
CA ALA A 242 14.46 -10.51 -15.13
C ALA A 242 14.91 -10.51 -16.61
N LEU A 243 14.23 -9.73 -17.47
CA LEU A 243 14.62 -9.57 -18.87
C LEU A 243 16.03 -8.96 -19.00
N PHE A 244 16.30 -7.88 -18.25
CA PHE A 244 17.61 -7.24 -18.25
C PHE A 244 18.71 -8.17 -17.72
N LYS A 245 18.42 -8.89 -16.64
CA LYS A 245 19.37 -9.87 -16.08
C LYS A 245 19.70 -10.98 -17.08
N LYS A 246 18.70 -11.53 -17.77
CA LYS A 246 18.89 -12.53 -18.83
C LYS A 246 19.60 -11.94 -20.07
N ALA A 247 19.47 -10.65 -20.33
CA ALA A 247 20.20 -9.94 -21.38
C ALA A 247 21.67 -9.61 -21.01
N GLY A 248 22.13 -10.01 -19.81
CA GLY A 248 23.52 -9.86 -19.36
C GLY A 248 23.79 -8.54 -18.63
N TYR A 249 22.77 -7.87 -18.11
CA TYR A 249 22.94 -6.72 -17.21
C TYR A 249 23.19 -7.18 -15.78
N THR A 250 24.05 -6.47 -15.07
CA THR A 250 24.03 -6.45 -13.61
C THR A 250 22.78 -5.69 -13.16
N THR A 251 21.85 -6.36 -12.48
CA THR A 251 20.63 -5.75 -12.02
C THR A 251 20.74 -5.47 -10.53
N CYS A 252 20.60 -4.20 -10.14
CA CYS A 252 20.73 -3.72 -8.77
C CYS A 252 19.40 -3.14 -8.26
N HIS A 253 18.98 -3.52 -7.05
CA HIS A 253 17.80 -2.99 -6.39
C HIS A 253 18.19 -2.39 -5.03
N LEU A 254 18.03 -1.08 -4.91
CA LEU A 254 18.34 -0.33 -3.71
C LEU A 254 17.04 0.24 -3.15
N ASP A 255 16.58 -0.35 -2.06
CA ASP A 255 15.24 -0.14 -1.49
C ASP A 255 15.34 0.42 -0.07
N ASN A 256 14.68 1.56 0.16
CA ASN A 256 14.61 2.17 1.50
C ASN A 256 13.29 1.87 2.23
N GLN A 257 12.38 1.12 1.61
CA GLN A 257 11.12 0.69 2.22
C GLN A 257 11.22 -0.72 2.81
N ALA A 258 11.88 -1.66 2.11
CA ALA A 258 12.09 -3.02 2.57
C ALA A 258 13.59 -3.32 2.72
N ALA A 259 14.00 -4.01 3.76
CA ALA A 259 15.40 -4.40 3.99
C ALA A 259 15.60 -5.92 3.96
N GLY A 260 16.85 -6.36 3.74
CA GLY A 260 17.24 -7.71 3.39
C GLY A 260 16.61 -8.89 4.14
N ASN A 261 16.39 -8.78 5.46
CA ASN A 261 15.70 -9.82 6.24
C ASN A 261 14.18 -9.77 6.13
N ASP A 262 13.62 -8.70 5.55
CA ASP A 262 12.18 -8.56 5.31
C ASP A 262 11.71 -9.40 4.11
N TYR A 263 12.63 -9.98 3.34
CA TYR A 263 12.33 -10.92 2.23
C TYR A 263 12.00 -12.36 2.72
N ASP A 264 11.57 -12.52 3.96
CA ASP A 264 11.27 -13.83 4.52
C ASP A 264 9.97 -14.43 3.95
N TYR A 265 9.91 -15.75 3.87
CA TYR A 265 9.02 -16.61 3.07
C TYR A 265 7.51 -16.46 3.35
N HIS A 266 7.11 -15.72 4.36
CA HIS A 266 5.74 -15.69 4.86
C HIS A 266 4.98 -14.37 4.66
N ASP A 267 5.59 -13.40 3.99
CA ASP A 267 5.00 -12.08 3.88
C ASP A 267 4.35 -11.83 2.50
N LEU A 268 3.18 -11.29 2.58
CA LEU A 268 2.30 -10.90 1.50
C LEU A 268 2.51 -9.39 1.22
N GLY A 269 2.24 -8.92 0.05
CA GLY A 269 2.45 -7.52 -0.32
C GLY A 269 3.68 -7.31 -1.21
N LEU A 270 4.53 -6.32 -0.95
CA LEU A 270 5.80 -6.11 -1.67
C LEU A 270 6.65 -7.39 -1.70
N LYS A 271 6.57 -8.19 -0.66
CA LYS A 271 7.23 -9.48 -0.53
C LYS A 271 6.65 -10.56 -1.44
N ALA A 272 5.46 -10.36 -2.00
CA ALA A 272 4.95 -11.22 -3.08
C ALA A 272 5.73 -11.01 -4.38
N LEU A 273 6.23 -9.77 -4.61
CA LEU A 273 7.10 -9.43 -5.74
C LEU A 273 8.57 -9.76 -5.44
N PHE A 274 9.05 -9.34 -4.27
CA PHE A 274 10.43 -9.41 -3.84
C PHE A 274 10.56 -10.27 -2.59
N ASN A 275 10.86 -11.55 -2.75
CA ASN A 275 11.06 -12.51 -1.66
C ASN A 275 12.34 -13.31 -1.93
N ALA A 276 12.72 -14.15 -0.97
CA ALA A 276 13.95 -14.97 -1.04
C ALA A 276 14.04 -15.83 -2.32
N ARG A 277 12.94 -16.15 -2.98
CA ARG A 277 12.92 -16.95 -4.23
C ARG A 277 12.89 -16.10 -5.49
N SER A 278 12.10 -15.00 -5.51
CA SER A 278 11.95 -14.14 -6.69
C SER A 278 13.08 -13.14 -6.83
N THR A 279 13.58 -12.57 -5.74
CA THR A 279 14.65 -11.56 -5.75
C THR A 279 15.89 -12.03 -6.50
N PRO A 280 16.43 -13.26 -6.28
CA PRO A 280 17.58 -13.74 -7.05
C PRO A 280 17.31 -13.93 -8.54
N LEU A 281 16.06 -14.06 -8.97
CA LEU A 281 15.69 -14.14 -10.39
C LEU A 281 15.65 -12.74 -11.04
N LEU A 282 15.34 -11.72 -10.25
CA LEU A 282 15.19 -10.33 -10.68
C LEU A 282 16.49 -9.53 -10.58
N PHE A 283 17.18 -9.63 -9.43
CA PHE A 283 18.31 -8.77 -9.11
C PHE A 283 19.56 -9.58 -8.80
N THR A 284 20.69 -9.03 -9.23
CA THR A 284 22.03 -9.57 -8.92
C THR A 284 22.50 -9.07 -7.57
N VAL A 285 22.16 -7.83 -7.26
CA VAL A 285 22.58 -7.09 -6.07
C VAL A 285 21.37 -6.38 -5.45
N HIS A 286 21.30 -6.38 -4.13
CA HIS A 286 20.35 -5.56 -3.37
C HIS A 286 20.96 -5.14 -2.03
N ASN A 287 20.47 -4.03 -1.44
CA ASN A 287 20.89 -3.61 -0.09
C ASN A 287 20.20 -4.46 0.98
N GLU A 288 20.83 -4.52 2.16
CA GLU A 288 20.33 -5.29 3.30
C GLU A 288 19.70 -4.42 4.39
N ASN A 289 20.01 -3.12 4.38
CA ASN A 289 19.60 -2.21 5.44
C ASN A 289 18.81 -1.03 4.88
N ARG A 290 17.84 -0.57 5.67
CA ARG A 290 17.17 0.71 5.46
C ARG A 290 18.00 1.84 6.05
N HIS A 291 17.83 3.02 5.49
CA HIS A 291 18.49 4.23 5.92
C HIS A 291 17.49 5.24 6.47
N PRO A 292 17.92 6.17 7.33
CA PRO A 292 17.10 7.31 7.73
C PRO A 292 16.63 8.15 6.55
N TYR A 293 17.52 8.38 5.57
CA TYR A 293 17.26 9.22 4.39
C TYR A 293 17.61 8.48 3.09
N ASP A 294 16.91 8.82 2.01
CA ASP A 294 17.07 8.15 0.72
C ASP A 294 18.43 8.40 0.06
N LEU A 295 19.09 9.51 0.39
CA LEU A 295 20.41 9.86 -0.17
C LEU A 295 21.48 8.81 0.17
N GLU A 296 21.34 8.13 1.30
CA GLU A 296 22.28 7.10 1.78
C GLU A 296 22.23 5.81 0.92
N LEU A 297 21.21 5.65 0.08
CA LEU A 297 21.19 4.58 -0.93
C LEU A 297 22.30 4.73 -1.97
N LEU A 298 22.86 5.93 -2.16
CA LEU A 298 24.02 6.13 -3.03
C LEU A 298 25.30 5.50 -2.45
N ASP A 299 25.45 5.49 -1.12
CA ASP A 299 26.56 4.82 -0.45
C ASP A 299 26.44 3.30 -0.63
N ASP A 300 25.21 2.78 -0.60
CA ASP A 300 24.96 1.36 -0.90
C ASP A 300 25.28 1.04 -2.36
N TYR A 301 24.90 1.90 -3.31
CA TYR A 301 25.26 1.73 -4.69
C TYR A 301 26.79 1.67 -4.88
N ASP A 302 27.53 2.61 -4.34
CA ASP A 302 28.97 2.68 -4.43
C ASP A 302 29.69 1.47 -3.80
N ARG A 303 29.10 0.91 -2.74
CA ARG A 303 29.63 -0.23 -2.00
C ARG A 303 29.34 -1.58 -2.66
N LEU A 304 28.14 -1.72 -3.25
CA LEU A 304 27.61 -3.02 -3.70
C LEU A 304 27.82 -3.27 -5.18
N THR A 305 28.01 -2.23 -5.99
CA THR A 305 28.23 -2.39 -7.43
C THR A 305 29.72 -2.42 -7.78
N SER A 306 30.09 -3.31 -8.70
CA SER A 306 31.43 -3.33 -9.28
C SER A 306 31.44 -2.36 -10.48
N ARG A 307 32.46 -1.47 -10.51
CA ARG A 307 32.64 -0.54 -11.64
C ARG A 307 33.40 -1.23 -12.76
N ASP A 308 32.86 -2.33 -13.27
CA ASP A 308 33.38 -3.00 -14.45
C ASP A 308 32.62 -2.56 -15.71
N ASP A 309 32.99 -3.11 -16.90
CA ASP A 309 32.35 -2.79 -18.18
C ASP A 309 31.01 -3.50 -18.39
N THR A 310 30.47 -4.20 -17.38
CA THR A 310 29.18 -4.88 -17.48
C THR A 310 28.05 -3.85 -17.45
N PRO A 311 27.11 -3.88 -18.40
CA PRO A 311 26.00 -2.94 -18.39
C PRO A 311 25.13 -3.13 -17.14
N GLU A 312 24.63 -2.04 -16.57
CA GLU A 312 23.89 -2.03 -15.30
C GLU A 312 22.45 -1.55 -15.49
N LEU A 313 21.54 -2.20 -14.79
CA LEU A 313 20.20 -1.70 -14.49
C LEU A 313 20.11 -1.45 -12.99
N VAL A 314 20.00 -0.20 -12.58
CA VAL A 314 19.90 0.18 -11.17
C VAL A 314 18.49 0.70 -10.89
N VAL A 315 17.82 0.11 -9.92
CA VAL A 315 16.50 0.53 -9.46
C VAL A 315 16.63 1.04 -8.02
N PHE A 316 16.41 2.34 -7.83
CA PHE A 316 16.25 2.96 -6.52
C PHE A 316 14.77 3.02 -6.18
N HIS A 317 14.38 2.49 -5.03
CA HIS A 317 13.05 2.61 -4.48
C HIS A 317 13.10 3.41 -3.18
N LEU A 318 12.60 4.64 -3.25
CA LEU A 318 12.74 5.62 -2.20
C LEU A 318 11.65 5.48 -1.13
N MET A 319 11.94 5.89 0.10
CA MET A 319 10.92 6.20 1.09
C MET A 319 10.15 7.49 0.72
N GLY A 320 10.80 8.39 0.00
CA GLY A 320 10.20 9.59 -0.60
C GLY A 320 9.39 10.42 0.38
N GLN A 321 8.21 10.85 -0.06
CA GLN A 321 7.26 11.63 0.74
C GLN A 321 6.25 10.73 1.50
N HIS A 322 6.67 9.58 2.00
CA HIS A 322 5.81 8.75 2.85
C HIS A 322 5.42 9.49 4.14
N VAL A 323 4.28 9.15 4.74
CA VAL A 323 3.75 9.77 5.96
C VAL A 323 4.81 9.88 7.07
N SER A 324 4.66 10.85 7.97
CA SER A 324 5.69 11.41 8.86
C SER A 324 6.73 12.23 8.11
N TYR A 325 6.26 13.14 7.27
CA TYR A 325 7.06 13.95 6.35
C TYR A 325 8.28 14.60 7.01
N SER A 326 8.15 15.07 8.26
CA SER A 326 9.27 15.66 9.04
C SER A 326 10.42 14.70 9.30
N ASP A 327 10.23 13.40 9.09
CA ASP A 327 11.25 12.37 9.30
C ASP A 327 11.95 11.95 7.97
N ARG A 328 11.61 12.61 6.84
CA ARG A 328 12.11 12.25 5.51
C ARG A 328 13.31 13.06 5.06
N TYR A 329 13.70 14.10 5.81
CA TYR A 329 14.84 14.94 5.53
C TYR A 329 15.56 15.37 6.83
N PRO A 330 16.88 15.67 6.78
CA PRO A 330 17.59 16.27 7.91
C PRO A 330 17.00 17.63 8.24
N LYS A 331 16.69 17.90 9.51
CA LYS A 331 16.02 19.16 9.91
C LYS A 331 16.83 20.41 9.60
N GLU A 332 18.15 20.29 9.60
CA GLU A 332 19.10 21.33 9.22
C GLU A 332 19.06 21.65 7.71
N GLU A 333 18.51 20.76 6.90
CA GLU A 333 18.33 20.94 5.47
C GLU A 333 16.92 21.42 5.08
N ALA A 334 16.06 21.69 6.08
CA ALA A 334 14.72 22.22 5.83
C ALA A 334 14.81 23.56 5.08
N TYR A 335 14.19 23.62 3.92
CA TYR A 335 14.15 24.80 3.06
C TYR A 335 12.87 25.61 3.24
N PHE A 336 11.72 24.92 3.35
CA PHE A 336 10.42 25.53 3.51
C PHE A 336 9.95 25.54 4.96
N THR A 337 9.24 26.62 5.31
CA THR A 337 8.62 26.83 6.62
C THR A 337 7.11 27.02 6.48
N PRO A 338 6.31 26.98 7.56
CA PRO A 338 4.88 27.31 7.51
C PRO A 338 4.58 28.69 6.92
N GLY A 339 5.56 29.63 7.00
CA GLY A 339 5.41 31.00 6.46
C GLY A 339 5.46 31.05 4.93
N ASP A 340 6.05 30.05 4.29
CA ASP A 340 6.12 29.95 2.82
C ASP A 340 4.83 29.40 2.22
N ILE A 341 4.00 28.71 3.02
CA ILE A 341 2.75 28.08 2.60
C ILE A 341 1.64 29.13 2.58
N ARG A 342 1.35 29.64 1.38
CA ARG A 342 0.34 30.70 1.16
C ARG A 342 -1.08 30.14 1.06
N ARG A 343 -1.55 29.49 2.12
CA ARG A 343 -2.89 28.89 2.24
C ARG A 343 -3.55 29.41 3.51
N GLU A 344 -4.47 30.38 3.33
CA GLU A 344 -5.18 31.05 4.45
C GLU A 344 -6.21 30.12 5.13
N ASP A 345 -6.70 29.14 4.40
CA ASP A 345 -7.63 28.11 4.88
C ASP A 345 -6.99 27.07 5.80
N LEU A 346 -5.65 27.03 5.89
CA LEU A 346 -4.91 26.09 6.74
C LEU A 346 -4.45 26.77 8.05
N THR A 347 -4.56 25.99 9.14
CA THR A 347 -3.95 26.33 10.42
C THR A 347 -2.42 26.35 10.31
N GLN A 348 -1.74 26.92 11.30
CA GLN A 348 -0.27 26.90 11.34
C GLN A 348 0.29 25.48 11.38
N GLN A 349 -0.38 24.58 12.10
CA GLN A 349 0.04 23.18 12.18
C GLN A 349 -0.14 22.46 10.82
N GLU A 350 -1.20 22.69 10.11
CA GLU A 350 -1.42 22.13 8.77
C GLU A 350 -0.43 22.69 7.74
N ARG A 351 -0.09 23.97 7.83
CA ARG A 351 1.00 24.58 7.01
C ARG A 351 2.36 23.95 7.31
N GLN A 352 2.64 23.58 8.58
CA GLN A 352 3.87 22.86 8.91
C GLN A 352 3.90 21.50 8.21
N VAL A 353 2.80 20.76 8.22
CA VAL A 353 2.71 19.46 7.53
C VAL A 353 2.96 19.61 6.02
N VAL A 354 2.43 20.68 5.40
CA VAL A 354 2.68 20.94 3.98
C VAL A 354 4.15 21.32 3.74
N ALA A 355 4.74 22.16 4.59
CA ALA A 355 6.14 22.52 4.49
C ALA A 355 7.06 21.30 4.66
N ASP A 356 6.73 20.41 5.61
CA ASP A 356 7.49 19.16 5.80
C ASP A 356 7.40 18.23 4.59
N TYR A 357 6.24 18.21 3.90
CA TYR A 357 6.07 17.46 2.64
C TYR A 357 6.89 18.06 1.49
N ASP A 358 6.99 19.38 1.42
CA ASP A 358 7.67 20.10 0.34
C ASP A 358 9.20 20.11 0.52
N ASN A 359 9.69 19.85 1.76
CA ASN A 359 11.11 19.71 2.09
C ASN A 359 11.68 18.37 1.64
#